data_c0998fe3eb7f22446e3620aba40e9418
#
_entry.id   c0998fe3eb7f22446e3620aba40e9418
#
_cell.length_a   1.000
_cell.length_b   1.000
_cell.length_c   1.000
_cell.angle_alpha   90.00
_cell.angle_beta   90.00
_cell.angle_gamma   90.00
#
_symmetry.space_group_name_H-M   'P 1'
#
loop_
_entity.id
_entity.type
_entity.pdbx_description
1 polymer ?
#
loop_
_entity_poly.entity_id
_entity_poly.type
_entity_poly.pdbx_seq_one_letter_code
_entity_poly.pdbx_strand_id
1 'polypeptide(L)'
;MDDRITPRGYLIDVDGVLRNGSQVIPGAVEALSWLRSAGIPFRLLTNNTISSRASLAAKLSDAGFPVTASDIFTAAFATASHVAQRFPGVPCYLLSTGDSAMDFHAAGVSLVGPDGSPEAGVVVIGGAEHELTYARLNHAYRLLLGGAKLIAMHRNVAWRTDEGMTLDSGPFIEAIAKAAGVRILTIGKPSAPFFRQAVRAISLPASSLAMVGDDARNDIAPAQRLGMTGILVRSGKPVSATDEERARVTLDSIADLPAWIQAKTQE
;
A
#
# COMPACT_ATOMS: atom_id res chain seq x y z
N MET A 1 28.53 1.70 -10.69
CA MET A 1 27.54 1.39 -9.66
C MET A 1 27.61 -0.10 -9.42
N ASP A 2 27.83 -0.51 -8.18
CA ASP A 2 28.17 -1.90 -7.86
C ASP A 2 26.98 -2.85 -8.17
N ASP A 3 27.14 -3.67 -9.21
CA ASP A 3 26.10 -4.58 -9.75
C ASP A 3 25.91 -5.86 -8.93
N ARG A 4 26.55 -5.94 -7.75
CA ARG A 4 26.81 -7.19 -7.04
C ARG A 4 26.02 -7.44 -5.76
N ILE A 5 25.04 -6.61 -5.41
CA ILE A 5 24.25 -6.87 -4.18
C ILE A 5 22.96 -7.58 -4.54
N THR A 6 22.95 -8.90 -4.37
CA THR A 6 21.73 -9.69 -4.39
C THR A 6 20.84 -9.23 -3.22
N PRO A 7 19.59 -8.85 -3.46
CA PRO A 7 18.68 -8.47 -2.40
C PRO A 7 18.49 -9.60 -1.38
N ARG A 8 18.47 -9.25 -0.12
CA ARG A 8 18.30 -10.21 1.01
C ARG A 8 16.87 -10.30 1.50
N GLY A 9 15.99 -9.43 1.00
CA GLY A 9 14.58 -9.41 1.32
C GLY A 9 13.78 -8.66 0.27
N TYR A 10 12.47 -8.91 0.23
CA TYR A 10 11.60 -8.46 -0.84
C TYR A 10 10.37 -7.75 -0.31
N LEU A 11 10.08 -6.59 -0.87
CA LEU A 11 8.80 -5.90 -0.78
C LEU A 11 8.06 -6.19 -2.09
N ILE A 12 6.87 -6.78 -2.02
CA ILE A 12 6.17 -7.33 -3.17
C ILE A 12 4.79 -6.70 -3.24
N ASP A 13 4.43 -6.08 -4.37
CA ASP A 13 3.07 -5.61 -4.57
C ASP A 13 2.09 -6.79 -4.71
N VAL A 14 0.83 -6.54 -4.48
CA VAL A 14 -0.23 -7.56 -4.52
C VAL A 14 -0.95 -7.54 -5.86
N ASP A 15 -1.57 -6.41 -6.19
CA ASP A 15 -2.41 -6.29 -7.40
C ASP A 15 -1.53 -6.05 -8.63
N GLY A 16 -1.64 -6.91 -9.64
CA GLY A 16 -0.76 -6.91 -10.82
C GLY A 16 0.50 -7.78 -10.67
N VAL A 17 0.82 -8.23 -9.45
CA VAL A 17 2.01 -9.06 -9.16
C VAL A 17 1.62 -10.45 -8.68
N LEU A 18 0.71 -10.54 -7.72
CA LEU A 18 0.22 -11.82 -7.18
C LEU A 18 -1.12 -12.22 -7.80
N ARG A 19 -1.94 -11.22 -8.10
CA ARG A 19 -3.29 -11.40 -8.67
C ARG A 19 -3.69 -10.22 -9.55
N ASN A 20 -4.62 -10.45 -10.46
CA ASN A 20 -5.36 -9.44 -11.21
C ASN A 20 -6.84 -9.55 -10.85
N GLY A 21 -7.36 -8.65 -10.03
CA GLY A 21 -8.68 -8.78 -9.43
C GLY A 21 -8.78 -10.04 -8.57
N SER A 22 -9.68 -10.98 -8.92
CA SER A 22 -9.83 -12.28 -8.25
C SER A 22 -8.91 -13.37 -8.79
N GLN A 23 -8.27 -13.15 -9.96
CA GLN A 23 -7.46 -14.16 -10.62
C GLN A 23 -6.02 -14.15 -10.10
N VAL A 24 -5.55 -15.30 -9.62
CA VAL A 24 -4.15 -15.50 -9.23
C VAL A 24 -3.27 -15.53 -10.47
N ILE A 25 -2.15 -14.81 -10.44
CA ILE A 25 -1.15 -14.85 -11.52
C ILE A 25 -0.44 -16.20 -11.49
N PRO A 26 -0.34 -16.90 -12.63
CA PRO A 26 0.32 -18.21 -12.70
C PRO A 26 1.74 -18.16 -12.12
N GLY A 27 2.07 -19.14 -11.26
CA GLY A 27 3.37 -19.24 -10.59
C GLY A 27 3.58 -18.31 -9.39
N ALA A 28 2.63 -17.43 -9.07
CA ALA A 28 2.78 -16.50 -7.95
C ALA A 28 2.75 -17.20 -6.59
N VAL A 29 1.91 -18.22 -6.41
CA VAL A 29 1.85 -19.03 -5.19
C VAL A 29 3.16 -19.79 -4.99
N GLU A 30 3.68 -20.40 -6.05
CA GLU A 30 4.93 -21.15 -6.06
C GLU A 30 6.12 -20.23 -5.74
N ALA A 31 6.14 -19.01 -6.29
CA ALA A 31 7.20 -18.04 -6.03
C ALA A 31 7.24 -17.63 -4.55
N LEU A 32 6.09 -17.31 -3.93
CA LEU A 32 6.05 -17.00 -2.50
C LEU A 32 6.36 -18.21 -1.62
N SER A 33 5.91 -19.40 -2.01
CA SER A 33 6.22 -20.66 -1.31
C SER A 33 7.71 -20.95 -1.34
N TRP A 34 8.36 -20.70 -2.47
CA TRP A 34 9.80 -20.83 -2.60
C TRP A 34 10.55 -19.82 -1.71
N LEU A 35 10.17 -18.53 -1.73
CA LEU A 35 10.76 -17.52 -0.83
C LEU A 35 10.66 -17.93 0.63
N ARG A 36 9.50 -18.46 1.04
CA ARG A 36 9.24 -18.93 2.41
C ARG A 36 10.15 -20.12 2.77
N SER A 37 10.24 -21.12 1.89
CA SER A 37 11.07 -22.32 2.11
C SER A 37 12.56 -22.00 2.11
N ALA A 38 12.99 -21.02 1.32
CA ALA A 38 14.38 -20.53 1.29
C ALA A 38 14.74 -19.63 2.48
N GLY A 39 13.78 -19.32 3.38
CA GLY A 39 14.01 -18.44 4.51
C GLY A 39 14.24 -16.96 4.12
N ILE A 40 13.86 -16.58 2.90
CA ILE A 40 14.03 -15.20 2.39
C ILE A 40 12.87 -14.35 2.90
N PRO A 41 13.14 -13.29 3.69
CA PRO A 41 12.09 -12.45 4.25
C PRO A 41 11.40 -11.62 3.16
N PHE A 42 10.08 -11.53 3.24
CA PHE A 42 9.30 -10.66 2.38
C PHE A 42 8.15 -9.98 3.11
N ARG A 43 7.62 -8.88 2.53
CA ARG A 43 6.38 -8.22 2.92
C ARG A 43 5.56 -7.92 1.68
N LEU A 44 4.26 -8.13 1.77
CA LEU A 44 3.32 -7.77 0.72
C LEU A 44 2.86 -6.34 0.92
N LEU A 45 3.10 -5.47 -0.05
CA LEU A 45 2.77 -4.06 -0.02
C LEU A 45 1.58 -3.76 -0.93
N THR A 46 0.53 -3.15 -0.40
CA THR A 46 -0.63 -2.77 -1.23
C THR A 46 -1.23 -1.43 -0.81
N ASN A 47 -1.75 -0.69 -1.78
CA ASN A 47 -2.58 0.50 -1.52
C ASN A 47 -4.01 0.16 -1.08
N ASN A 48 -4.27 -1.09 -0.66
CA ASN A 48 -5.57 -1.46 -0.09
C ASN A 48 -5.87 -0.61 1.16
N THR A 49 -7.06 -0.03 1.18
CA THR A 49 -7.53 0.89 2.23
C THR A 49 -8.81 0.42 2.90
N ILE A 50 -9.45 -0.62 2.34
CA ILE A 50 -10.76 -1.09 2.78
C ILE A 50 -10.71 -2.38 3.59
N SER A 51 -9.66 -3.21 3.41
CA SER A 51 -9.51 -4.46 4.16
C SER A 51 -8.47 -4.32 5.27
N SER A 52 -8.77 -4.88 6.43
CA SER A 52 -7.75 -5.11 7.46
C SER A 52 -6.68 -6.08 6.97
N ARG A 53 -5.50 -6.04 7.58
CA ARG A 53 -4.44 -7.02 7.27
C ARG A 53 -4.91 -8.46 7.49
N ALA A 54 -5.70 -8.70 8.53
CA ALA A 54 -6.23 -10.03 8.84
C ALA A 54 -7.15 -10.55 7.72
N SER A 55 -8.11 -9.73 7.29
CA SER A 55 -9.04 -10.09 6.21
C SER A 55 -8.34 -10.26 4.86
N LEU A 56 -7.34 -9.41 4.56
CA LEU A 56 -6.58 -9.58 3.33
C LEU A 56 -5.69 -10.84 3.37
N ALA A 57 -5.10 -11.14 4.51
CA ALA A 57 -4.32 -12.37 4.69
C ALA A 57 -5.19 -13.62 4.51
N ALA A 58 -6.40 -13.63 5.10
CA ALA A 58 -7.34 -14.74 4.92
C ALA A 58 -7.68 -14.94 3.44
N LYS A 59 -8.06 -13.87 2.72
CA LYS A 59 -8.36 -13.93 1.27
C LYS A 59 -7.19 -14.45 0.43
N LEU A 60 -5.97 -14.04 0.74
CA LEU A 60 -4.77 -14.53 0.04
C LEU A 60 -4.46 -15.99 0.42
N SER A 61 -4.63 -16.36 1.68
CA SER A 61 -4.45 -17.74 2.14
C SER A 61 -5.46 -18.69 1.49
N ASP A 62 -6.72 -18.28 1.38
CA ASP A 62 -7.76 -19.04 0.67
C ASP A 62 -7.44 -19.23 -0.82
N ALA A 63 -6.71 -18.27 -1.41
CA ALA A 63 -6.18 -18.37 -2.78
C ALA A 63 -4.88 -19.18 -2.89
N GLY A 64 -4.40 -19.78 -1.79
CA GLY A 64 -3.24 -20.66 -1.75
C GLY A 64 -1.91 -19.99 -1.39
N PHE A 65 -1.87 -18.69 -1.12
CA PHE A 65 -0.63 -18.01 -0.74
C PHE A 65 -0.22 -18.34 0.70
N PRO A 66 1.07 -18.65 0.97
CA PRO A 66 1.57 -18.98 2.31
C PRO A 66 1.82 -17.70 3.13
N VAL A 67 0.78 -16.95 3.46
CA VAL A 67 0.88 -15.63 4.09
C VAL A 67 0.01 -15.52 5.34
N THR A 68 0.44 -14.66 6.25
CA THR A 68 -0.27 -14.27 7.46
C THR A 68 -0.45 -12.75 7.50
N ALA A 69 -1.24 -12.24 8.43
CA ALA A 69 -1.42 -10.79 8.60
C ALA A 69 -0.10 -10.04 8.86
N SER A 70 0.91 -10.70 9.46
CA SER A 70 2.22 -10.10 9.70
C SER A 70 3.05 -9.90 8.43
N ASP A 71 2.75 -10.63 7.37
CA ASP A 71 3.41 -10.47 6.08
C ASP A 71 2.85 -9.30 5.27
N ILE A 72 1.68 -8.78 5.64
CA ILE A 72 0.91 -7.80 4.87
C ILE A 72 1.12 -6.39 5.40
N PHE A 73 1.33 -5.45 4.49
CA PHE A 73 1.54 -4.05 4.74
C PHE A 73 0.62 -3.21 3.83
N THR A 74 -0.56 -2.86 4.35
CA THR A 74 -1.55 -2.07 3.61
C THR A 74 -1.38 -0.57 3.82
N ALA A 75 -1.95 0.25 2.93
CA ALA A 75 -2.02 1.70 3.15
C ALA A 75 -2.85 2.03 4.40
N ALA A 76 -3.89 1.25 4.71
CA ALA A 76 -4.68 1.40 5.94
C ALA A 76 -3.82 1.17 7.18
N PHE A 77 -3.08 0.05 7.26
CA PHE A 77 -2.19 -0.24 8.37
C PHE A 77 -1.07 0.79 8.55
N ALA A 78 -0.44 1.20 7.44
CA ALA A 78 0.59 2.23 7.46
C ALA A 78 0.05 3.57 7.99
N THR A 79 -1.19 3.91 7.61
CA THR A 79 -1.85 5.13 8.07
C THR A 79 -2.23 5.02 9.54
N ALA A 80 -2.79 3.89 9.99
CA ALA A 80 -3.10 3.62 11.39
C ALA A 80 -1.85 3.76 12.26
N SER A 81 -0.76 3.12 11.86
CA SER A 81 0.54 3.21 12.56
C SER A 81 1.07 4.64 12.59
N HIS A 82 0.93 5.40 11.50
CA HIS A 82 1.33 6.80 11.44
C HIS A 82 0.51 7.66 12.41
N VAL A 83 -0.83 7.49 12.43
CA VAL A 83 -1.72 8.24 13.32
C VAL A 83 -1.38 7.93 14.78
N ALA A 84 -1.26 6.66 15.15
CA ALA A 84 -0.92 6.25 16.51
C ALA A 84 0.41 6.85 17.01
N GLN A 85 1.42 6.92 16.14
CA GLN A 85 2.75 7.44 16.50
C GLN A 85 2.83 8.95 16.53
N ARG A 86 2.12 9.64 15.63
CA ARG A 86 2.25 11.10 15.45
C ARG A 86 1.17 11.90 16.16
N PHE A 87 0.05 11.27 16.48
CA PHE A 87 -1.13 11.87 17.11
C PHE A 87 -1.65 10.99 18.26
N PRO A 88 -0.78 10.61 19.22
CA PRO A 88 -1.18 9.73 20.32
C PRO A 88 -2.33 10.35 21.12
N GLY A 89 -3.41 9.58 21.32
CA GLY A 89 -4.60 10.01 22.08
C GLY A 89 -5.51 11.02 21.38
N VAL A 90 -5.13 11.50 20.17
CA VAL A 90 -5.97 12.42 19.40
C VAL A 90 -7.09 11.65 18.70
N PRO A 91 -8.37 12.02 18.89
CA PRO A 91 -9.48 11.37 18.20
C PRO A 91 -9.37 11.52 16.68
N CYS A 92 -9.65 10.43 15.96
CA CYS A 92 -9.53 10.31 14.51
C CYS A 92 -10.89 10.05 13.87
N TYR A 93 -11.31 10.91 12.95
CA TYR A 93 -12.44 10.67 12.07
C TYR A 93 -11.96 9.87 10.85
N LEU A 94 -12.41 8.62 10.77
CA LEU A 94 -12.06 7.72 9.68
C LEU A 94 -13.20 7.63 8.67
N LEU A 95 -12.91 8.01 7.42
CA LEU A 95 -13.80 7.87 6.27
C LEU A 95 -13.23 6.80 5.33
N SER A 96 -13.66 5.57 5.54
CA SER A 96 -13.27 4.38 4.78
C SER A 96 -14.36 3.32 4.91
N THR A 97 -14.49 2.46 3.90
CA THR A 97 -15.38 1.29 3.92
C THR A 97 -14.65 0.03 4.39
N GLY A 98 -15.41 -1.08 4.50
CA GLY A 98 -14.87 -2.37 4.89
C GLY A 98 -14.44 -2.43 6.35
N ASP A 99 -13.43 -3.26 6.63
CA ASP A 99 -12.97 -3.53 7.99
C ASP A 99 -11.58 -2.96 8.31
N SER A 100 -11.07 -2.04 7.50
CA SER A 100 -9.78 -1.38 7.75
C SER A 100 -9.69 -0.69 9.12
N ALA A 101 -10.82 -0.28 9.69
CA ALA A 101 -10.92 0.24 11.05
C ALA A 101 -10.30 -0.69 12.11
N MET A 102 -10.28 -2.01 11.86
CA MET A 102 -9.65 -2.98 12.77
C MET A 102 -8.15 -2.72 12.94
N ASP A 103 -7.43 -2.34 11.86
CA ASP A 103 -6.02 -1.99 11.95
C ASP A 103 -5.79 -0.71 12.76
N PHE A 104 -6.71 0.27 12.69
CA PHE A 104 -6.67 1.49 13.51
C PHE A 104 -6.90 1.18 15.00
N HIS A 105 -7.90 0.37 15.31
CA HIS A 105 -8.14 -0.07 16.69
C HIS A 105 -6.96 -0.87 17.26
N ALA A 106 -6.39 -1.79 16.46
CA ALA A 106 -5.22 -2.58 16.85
C ALA A 106 -3.98 -1.71 17.09
N ALA A 107 -3.87 -0.57 16.39
CA ALA A 107 -2.80 0.42 16.60
C ALA A 107 -3.06 1.35 17.80
N GLY A 108 -4.21 1.24 18.48
CA GLY A 108 -4.59 2.10 19.61
C GLY A 108 -5.11 3.48 19.20
N VAL A 109 -5.56 3.65 17.95
CA VAL A 109 -6.17 4.90 17.48
C VAL A 109 -7.61 5.01 18.00
N SER A 110 -7.92 6.13 18.66
CA SER A 110 -9.29 6.45 19.07
C SER A 110 -10.10 6.90 17.85
N LEU A 111 -10.95 6.03 17.32
CA LEU A 111 -11.85 6.38 16.23
C LEU A 111 -13.13 7.01 16.76
N VAL A 112 -13.59 8.08 16.10
CA VAL A 112 -14.92 8.68 16.35
C VAL A 112 -15.90 8.23 15.27
N GLY A 113 -17.17 8.09 15.67
CA GLY A 113 -18.23 7.58 14.80
C GLY A 113 -18.56 8.49 13.61
N PRO A 114 -19.31 7.96 12.62
CA PRO A 114 -19.69 8.69 11.41
C PRO A 114 -20.55 9.93 11.68
N ASP A 115 -21.27 9.96 12.78
CA ASP A 115 -22.13 11.08 13.18
C ASP A 115 -21.36 12.16 13.96
N GLY A 116 -20.08 11.96 14.08
CA GLY A 116 -19.08 12.95 14.45
C GLY A 116 -19.14 13.46 15.88
N SER A 117 -18.13 13.11 16.68
CA SER A 117 -17.72 14.01 17.75
C SER A 117 -17.14 15.29 17.12
N PRO A 118 -17.51 16.48 17.58
CA PRO A 118 -16.94 17.75 17.09
C PRO A 118 -15.43 17.90 17.36
N GLU A 119 -14.78 16.90 17.94
CA GLU A 119 -13.45 17.01 18.52
C GLU A 119 -12.36 16.16 17.82
N ALA A 120 -12.62 15.59 16.63
CA ALA A 120 -11.56 14.87 15.93
C ALA A 120 -10.45 15.82 15.49
N GLY A 121 -9.22 15.56 15.96
CA GLY A 121 -8.03 16.32 15.55
C GLY A 121 -7.34 15.79 14.30
N VAL A 122 -7.76 14.59 13.82
CA VAL A 122 -7.27 13.96 12.60
C VAL A 122 -8.45 13.48 11.77
N VAL A 123 -8.41 13.77 10.47
CA VAL A 123 -9.33 13.23 9.45
C VAL A 123 -8.52 12.32 8.56
N VAL A 124 -8.91 11.05 8.47
CA VAL A 124 -8.30 10.05 7.57
C VAL A 124 -9.32 9.64 6.52
N ILE A 125 -8.92 9.68 5.24
CA ILE A 125 -9.76 9.23 4.13
C ILE A 125 -9.03 8.16 3.34
N GLY A 126 -9.73 7.03 3.11
CA GLY A 126 -9.31 5.91 2.25
C GLY A 126 -10.32 5.65 1.16
N GLY A 127 -10.39 4.41 0.66
CA GLY A 127 -11.45 3.94 -0.23
C GLY A 127 -12.76 3.94 0.53
N ALA A 128 -13.63 4.85 0.21
CA ALA A 128 -14.88 5.06 0.97
C ALA A 128 -16.12 4.99 0.09
N GLU A 129 -15.96 4.88 -1.24
CA GLU A 129 -17.05 4.62 -2.21
C GLU A 129 -18.36 5.34 -1.86
N HIS A 130 -19.42 4.55 -1.59
CA HIS A 130 -20.76 5.06 -1.22
C HIS A 130 -20.78 5.83 0.12
N GLU A 131 -19.73 5.72 0.92
CA GLU A 131 -19.58 6.48 2.18
C GLU A 131 -19.13 7.94 1.95
N LEU A 132 -18.70 8.30 0.73
CA LEU A 132 -18.34 9.68 0.36
C LEU A 132 -19.58 10.54 0.12
N THR A 133 -20.50 10.54 1.06
CA THR A 133 -21.71 11.35 1.01
C THR A 133 -21.41 12.81 1.31
N TYR A 134 -22.28 13.73 0.82
CA TYR A 134 -22.16 15.14 1.14
C TYR A 134 -22.10 15.39 2.66
N ALA A 135 -22.93 14.70 3.43
CA ALA A 135 -22.98 14.87 4.89
C ALA A 135 -21.63 14.54 5.54
N ARG A 136 -21.03 13.41 5.18
CA ARG A 136 -19.75 12.96 5.73
C ARG A 136 -18.57 13.81 5.25
N LEU A 137 -18.56 14.19 3.98
CA LEU A 137 -17.55 15.10 3.44
C LEU A 137 -17.65 16.49 4.09
N ASN A 138 -18.87 17.01 4.30
CA ASN A 138 -19.09 18.27 4.96
C ASN A 138 -18.73 18.22 6.46
N HIS A 139 -18.90 17.07 7.11
CA HIS A 139 -18.41 16.86 8.48
C HIS A 139 -16.88 16.90 8.51
N ALA A 140 -16.20 16.14 7.65
CA ALA A 140 -14.75 16.18 7.50
C ALA A 140 -14.25 17.62 7.26
N TYR A 141 -14.89 18.35 6.33
CA TYR A 141 -14.56 19.73 6.03
C TYR A 141 -14.65 20.65 7.27
N ARG A 142 -15.69 20.52 8.09
CA ARG A 142 -15.84 21.30 9.33
C ARG A 142 -14.75 20.98 10.36
N LEU A 143 -14.36 19.70 10.50
CA LEU A 143 -13.23 19.29 11.34
C LEU A 143 -11.92 19.94 10.86
N LEU A 144 -11.69 19.97 9.54
CA LEU A 144 -10.51 20.60 8.95
C LEU A 144 -10.48 22.11 9.19
N LEU A 145 -11.62 22.80 9.09
CA LEU A 145 -11.74 24.22 9.48
C LEU A 145 -11.44 24.43 10.97
N GLY A 146 -11.76 23.47 11.82
CA GLY A 146 -11.41 23.44 13.24
C GLY A 146 -9.95 23.13 13.54
N GLY A 147 -9.11 22.92 12.52
CA GLY A 147 -7.67 22.69 12.67
C GLY A 147 -7.23 21.22 12.61
N ALA A 148 -8.15 20.28 12.38
CA ALA A 148 -7.80 18.87 12.20
C ALA A 148 -6.82 18.67 11.04
N LYS A 149 -5.98 17.62 11.14
CA LYS A 149 -5.02 17.26 10.07
C LYS A 149 -5.67 16.31 9.07
N LEU A 150 -5.47 16.57 7.79
CA LEU A 150 -5.96 15.70 6.71
C LEU A 150 -4.90 14.71 6.28
N ILE A 151 -5.22 13.42 6.41
CA ILE A 151 -4.39 12.30 5.98
C ILE A 151 -5.16 11.49 4.93
N ALA A 152 -4.54 11.29 3.78
CA ALA A 152 -5.04 10.42 2.72
C ALA A 152 -4.30 9.07 2.79
N MET A 153 -5.03 7.96 2.82
CA MET A 153 -4.40 6.65 2.70
C MET A 153 -3.77 6.47 1.32
N HIS A 154 -4.42 6.96 0.26
CA HIS A 154 -3.88 7.15 -1.10
C HIS A 154 -4.62 8.32 -1.78
N ARG A 155 -4.20 8.68 -3.01
CA ARG A 155 -4.87 9.72 -3.81
C ARG A 155 -5.13 9.25 -5.24
N ASN A 156 -5.48 7.98 -5.41
CA ASN A 156 -5.87 7.48 -6.72
C ASN A 156 -7.10 8.25 -7.23
N VAL A 157 -7.09 8.56 -8.51
CA VAL A 157 -8.20 9.27 -9.16
C VAL A 157 -9.32 8.31 -9.52
N ALA A 158 -8.95 7.11 -9.96
CA ALA A 158 -9.86 6.08 -10.38
C ALA A 158 -9.21 4.70 -10.24
N TRP A 159 -10.03 3.66 -10.25
CA TRP A 159 -9.60 2.27 -10.26
C TRP A 159 -10.51 1.45 -11.16
N ARG A 160 -10.09 0.24 -11.52
CA ARG A 160 -10.85 -0.63 -12.40
C ARG A 160 -11.71 -1.59 -11.59
N THR A 161 -12.99 -1.63 -11.90
CA THR A 161 -13.97 -2.63 -11.42
C THR A 161 -14.46 -3.48 -12.59
N ASP A 162 -15.31 -4.46 -12.31
CA ASP A 162 -15.96 -5.27 -13.34
C ASP A 162 -16.92 -4.42 -14.22
N GLU A 163 -17.44 -3.32 -13.70
CA GLU A 163 -18.28 -2.36 -14.41
C GLU A 163 -17.48 -1.33 -15.25
N GLY A 164 -16.14 -1.34 -15.12
CA GLY A 164 -15.25 -0.41 -15.83
C GLY A 164 -14.42 0.50 -14.91
N MET A 165 -14.05 1.69 -15.42
CA MET A 165 -13.29 2.66 -14.61
C MET A 165 -14.23 3.37 -13.64
N THR A 166 -13.95 3.24 -12.36
CA THR A 166 -14.72 3.82 -11.25
C THR A 166 -13.92 4.92 -10.57
N LEU A 167 -14.60 6.00 -10.19
CA LEU A 167 -14.00 7.13 -9.47
C LEU A 167 -13.55 6.68 -8.07
N ASP A 168 -12.30 7.03 -7.70
CA ASP A 168 -11.76 6.76 -6.38
C ASP A 168 -11.84 7.99 -5.46
N SER A 169 -11.40 7.86 -4.23
CA SER A 169 -11.48 8.90 -3.18
C SER A 169 -10.58 10.13 -3.42
N GLY A 170 -9.54 10.01 -4.26
CA GLY A 170 -8.59 11.09 -4.50
C GLY A 170 -9.23 12.45 -4.85
N PRO A 171 -10.11 12.55 -5.85
CA PRO A 171 -10.77 13.80 -6.21
C PRO A 171 -11.57 14.45 -5.08
N PHE A 172 -12.22 13.65 -4.23
CA PHE A 172 -12.98 14.16 -3.08
C PHE A 172 -12.05 14.69 -1.99
N ILE A 173 -10.92 14.02 -1.74
CA ILE A 173 -9.88 14.48 -0.81
C ILE A 173 -9.30 15.81 -1.27
N GLU A 174 -8.98 15.95 -2.56
CA GLU A 174 -8.48 17.20 -3.14
C GLU A 174 -9.51 18.33 -3.03
N ALA A 175 -10.79 18.04 -3.29
CA ALA A 175 -11.87 19.03 -3.21
C ALA A 175 -12.01 19.60 -1.79
N ILE A 176 -12.10 18.74 -0.76
CA ILE A 176 -12.24 19.22 0.62
C ILE A 176 -10.97 19.87 1.15
N ALA A 177 -9.79 19.38 0.77
CA ALA A 177 -8.52 20.02 1.12
C ALA A 177 -8.42 21.44 0.58
N LYS A 178 -8.78 21.61 -0.72
CA LYS A 178 -8.83 22.92 -1.38
C LYS A 178 -9.83 23.86 -0.71
N ALA A 179 -11.04 23.35 -0.40
CA ALA A 179 -12.08 24.14 0.25
C ALA A 179 -11.67 24.58 1.66
N ALA A 180 -11.01 23.73 2.43
CA ALA A 180 -10.55 24.00 3.79
C ALA A 180 -9.20 24.74 3.86
N GLY A 181 -8.48 24.89 2.74
CA GLY A 181 -7.15 25.51 2.70
C GLY A 181 -6.07 24.70 3.41
N VAL A 182 -6.21 23.38 3.51
CA VAL A 182 -5.29 22.51 4.26
C VAL A 182 -4.41 21.67 3.33
N ARG A 183 -3.25 21.25 3.85
CA ARG A 183 -2.35 20.32 3.14
C ARG A 183 -2.79 18.87 3.37
N ILE A 184 -2.66 18.05 2.34
CA ILE A 184 -2.89 16.61 2.39
C ILE A 184 -1.58 15.90 2.73
N LEU A 185 -1.57 15.10 3.79
CA LEU A 185 -0.50 14.14 4.03
C LEU A 185 -0.92 12.79 3.44
N THR A 186 -0.22 12.33 2.41
CA THR A 186 -0.47 11.00 1.81
C THR A 186 0.47 9.97 2.41
N ILE A 187 -0.07 8.83 2.86
CA ILE A 187 0.71 7.75 3.48
C ILE A 187 1.00 6.62 2.48
N GLY A 188 0.04 6.08 1.74
CA GLY A 188 0.22 4.95 0.81
C GLY A 188 1.20 5.22 -0.35
N LYS A 189 1.45 4.21 -1.17
CA LYS A 189 2.30 4.33 -2.37
C LYS A 189 1.82 5.48 -3.27
N PRO A 190 2.71 6.29 -3.83
CA PRO A 190 4.19 6.22 -3.88
C PRO A 190 4.91 7.00 -2.77
N SER A 191 4.27 7.27 -1.63
CA SER A 191 4.83 8.16 -0.61
C SER A 191 6.04 7.54 0.10
N ALA A 192 7.07 8.35 0.38
CA ALA A 192 8.23 7.90 1.14
C ALA A 192 7.89 7.40 2.56
N PRO A 193 6.92 7.98 3.30
CA PRO A 193 6.47 7.42 4.57
C PRO A 193 6.07 5.95 4.51
N PHE A 194 5.37 5.51 3.46
CA PHE A 194 4.95 4.12 3.28
C PHE A 194 6.14 3.17 3.18
N PHE A 195 7.03 3.43 2.24
CA PHE A 195 8.22 2.60 2.03
C PHE A 195 9.16 2.58 3.24
N ARG A 196 9.35 3.73 3.91
CA ARG A 196 10.18 3.78 5.13
C ARG A 196 9.60 2.93 6.27
N GLN A 197 8.28 2.90 6.43
CA GLN A 197 7.62 2.04 7.40
C GLN A 197 7.78 0.57 7.01
N ALA A 198 7.59 0.21 5.72
CA ALA A 198 7.76 -1.14 5.21
C ALA A 198 9.20 -1.66 5.40
N VAL A 199 10.21 -0.82 5.13
CA VAL A 199 11.64 -1.12 5.39
C VAL A 199 11.87 -1.42 6.88
N ARG A 200 11.30 -0.63 7.78
CA ARG A 200 11.41 -0.89 9.23
C ARG A 200 10.74 -2.22 9.62
N ALA A 201 9.59 -2.53 9.02
CA ALA A 201 8.84 -3.74 9.34
C ALA A 201 9.55 -5.03 8.91
N ILE A 202 10.43 -4.99 7.88
CA ILE A 202 11.23 -6.13 7.45
C ILE A 202 12.58 -6.21 8.16
N SER A 203 12.98 -5.15 8.89
CA SER A 203 14.20 -5.07 9.68
C SER A 203 15.51 -5.31 8.90
N LEU A 204 15.53 -4.90 7.63
CA LEU A 204 16.70 -4.94 6.75
C LEU A 204 16.98 -3.51 6.20
N PRO A 205 18.24 -3.16 5.92
CA PRO A 205 18.55 -1.89 5.28
C PRO A 205 17.95 -1.84 3.85
N ALA A 206 17.49 -0.67 3.43
CA ALA A 206 16.87 -0.49 2.11
C ALA A 206 17.76 -0.96 0.96
N SER A 207 19.08 -0.77 1.07
CA SER A 207 20.06 -1.24 0.07
C SER A 207 20.14 -2.76 -0.09
N SER A 208 19.62 -3.52 0.87
CA SER A 208 19.52 -4.99 0.84
C SER A 208 18.14 -5.48 0.46
N LEU A 209 17.24 -4.59 0.05
CA LEU A 209 15.86 -4.92 -0.33
C LEU A 209 15.63 -4.73 -1.82
N ALA A 210 14.73 -5.53 -2.35
CA ALA A 210 14.12 -5.27 -3.65
C ALA A 210 12.63 -4.96 -3.49
N MET A 211 12.11 -4.06 -4.34
CA MET A 211 10.68 -3.87 -4.56
C MET A 211 10.29 -4.54 -5.86
N VAL A 212 9.38 -5.50 -5.79
CA VAL A 212 8.75 -6.16 -6.93
C VAL A 212 7.38 -5.56 -7.15
N GLY A 213 7.13 -4.96 -8.31
CA GLY A 213 5.87 -4.28 -8.61
C GLY A 213 5.59 -4.19 -10.09
N ASP A 214 4.35 -3.91 -10.45
CA ASP A 214 3.89 -3.73 -11.82
C ASP A 214 3.80 -2.25 -12.24
N ASP A 215 4.02 -1.33 -11.29
CA ASP A 215 3.89 0.10 -11.52
C ASP A 215 5.24 0.81 -11.33
N ALA A 216 5.84 1.22 -12.44
CA ALA A 216 7.13 1.90 -12.42
C ALA A 216 7.11 3.21 -11.62
N ARG A 217 5.96 3.90 -11.52
CA ARG A 217 5.81 5.19 -10.84
C ARG A 217 5.47 5.04 -9.36
N ASN A 218 4.60 4.06 -9.03
CA ASN A 218 4.10 3.91 -7.67
C ASN A 218 4.91 2.92 -6.82
N ASP A 219 5.61 1.96 -7.46
CA ASP A 219 6.40 0.93 -6.77
C ASP A 219 7.91 1.14 -6.98
N ILE A 220 8.34 1.13 -8.23
CA ILE A 220 9.76 1.02 -8.58
C ILE A 220 10.51 2.32 -8.28
N ALA A 221 10.09 3.42 -8.86
CA ALA A 221 10.79 4.70 -8.70
C ALA A 221 10.88 5.18 -7.24
N PRO A 222 9.82 5.10 -6.41
CA PRO A 222 9.93 5.50 -5.00
C PRO A 222 10.81 4.54 -4.19
N ALA A 223 10.79 3.24 -4.46
CA ALA A 223 11.68 2.28 -3.80
C ALA A 223 13.16 2.54 -4.16
N GLN A 224 13.46 2.77 -5.42
CA GLN A 224 14.83 3.07 -5.88
C GLN A 224 15.36 4.39 -5.28
N ARG A 225 14.49 5.41 -5.10
CA ARG A 225 14.89 6.64 -4.40
C ARG A 225 15.30 6.42 -2.93
N LEU A 226 14.89 5.32 -2.33
CA LEU A 226 15.31 4.91 -0.99
C LEU A 226 16.49 3.93 -1.01
N GLY A 227 17.07 3.64 -2.18
CA GLY A 227 18.23 2.78 -2.34
C GLY A 227 17.91 1.29 -2.53
N MET A 228 16.64 0.91 -2.73
CA MET A 228 16.23 -0.46 -3.02
C MET A 228 16.48 -0.84 -4.49
N THR A 229 16.60 -2.12 -4.78
CA THR A 229 16.54 -2.64 -6.16
C THR A 229 15.10 -2.62 -6.64
N GLY A 230 14.81 -1.99 -7.78
CA GLY A 230 13.50 -2.03 -8.43
C GLY A 230 13.42 -3.20 -9.41
N ILE A 231 12.46 -4.09 -9.20
CA ILE A 231 12.13 -5.22 -10.09
C ILE A 231 10.72 -5.00 -10.63
N LEU A 232 10.63 -4.63 -11.91
CA LEU A 232 9.37 -4.42 -12.60
C LEU A 232 8.86 -5.76 -13.15
N VAL A 233 7.56 -6.05 -12.99
CA VAL A 233 6.93 -7.21 -13.64
C VAL A 233 5.91 -6.76 -14.67
N ARG A 234 5.75 -7.56 -15.76
CA ARG A 234 4.83 -7.27 -16.87
C ARG A 234 3.43 -7.87 -16.69
N SER A 235 3.21 -8.58 -15.58
CA SER A 235 1.96 -9.33 -15.34
C SER A 235 0.73 -8.48 -15.00
N GLY A 236 0.91 -7.20 -14.67
CA GLY A 236 -0.16 -6.29 -14.25
C GLY A 236 -0.47 -5.21 -15.27
N LYS A 237 -0.06 -3.99 -14.98
CA LYS A 237 -0.26 -2.82 -15.86
C LYS A 237 0.54 -2.94 -17.16
N PRO A 238 0.05 -2.33 -18.27
CA PRO A 238 0.86 -2.20 -19.47
C PRO A 238 2.19 -1.48 -19.17
N VAL A 239 3.29 -2.09 -19.55
CA VAL A 239 4.65 -1.59 -19.34
C VAL A 239 5.15 -0.95 -20.62
N SER A 240 5.63 0.29 -20.56
CA SER A 240 6.27 0.97 -21.67
C SER A 240 7.80 0.77 -21.63
N ALA A 241 8.48 1.00 -22.76
CA ALA A 241 9.93 0.99 -22.81
C ALA A 241 10.57 1.95 -21.77
N THR A 242 9.97 3.12 -21.58
CA THR A 242 10.43 4.09 -20.56
C THR A 242 10.24 3.56 -19.13
N ASP A 243 9.24 2.72 -18.86
CA ASP A 243 9.05 2.12 -17.54
C ASP A 243 10.09 1.02 -17.29
N GLU A 244 10.45 0.25 -18.33
CA GLU A 244 11.54 -0.74 -18.26
C GLU A 244 12.91 -0.08 -18.01
N GLU A 245 13.21 1.03 -18.70
CA GLU A 245 14.44 1.80 -18.49
C GLU A 245 14.57 2.35 -17.05
N ARG A 246 13.46 2.59 -16.39
CA ARG A 246 13.45 3.05 -14.99
C ARG A 246 13.75 1.94 -13.98
N ALA A 247 13.37 0.72 -14.31
CA ALA A 247 13.59 -0.42 -13.44
C ALA A 247 15.03 -0.93 -13.56
N ARG A 248 15.58 -1.45 -12.48
CA ARG A 248 16.90 -2.09 -12.53
C ARG A 248 16.82 -3.48 -13.15
N VAL A 249 15.70 -4.14 -12.98
CA VAL A 249 15.39 -5.48 -13.51
C VAL A 249 13.94 -5.47 -14.00
N THR A 250 13.69 -6.14 -15.11
CA THR A 250 12.34 -6.43 -15.60
C THR A 250 12.18 -7.93 -15.78
N LEU A 251 11.10 -8.48 -15.22
CA LEU A 251 10.69 -9.88 -15.33
C LEU A 251 9.32 -9.96 -15.99
N ASP A 252 8.98 -11.08 -16.60
CA ASP A 252 7.65 -11.25 -17.18
C ASP A 252 6.57 -11.37 -16.09
N SER A 253 6.89 -12.10 -15.02
CA SER A 253 6.03 -12.19 -13.84
C SER A 253 6.83 -12.47 -12.57
N ILE A 254 6.16 -12.50 -11.42
CA ILE A 254 6.78 -12.92 -10.16
C ILE A 254 7.24 -14.39 -10.19
N ALA A 255 6.70 -15.22 -11.10
CA ALA A 255 7.10 -16.61 -11.26
C ALA A 255 8.58 -16.75 -11.62
N ASP A 256 9.17 -15.75 -12.26
CA ASP A 256 10.58 -15.73 -12.66
C ASP A 256 11.52 -15.33 -11.51
N LEU A 257 10.97 -14.77 -10.43
CA LEU A 257 11.76 -14.25 -9.31
C LEU A 257 12.66 -15.30 -8.66
N PRO A 258 12.22 -16.55 -8.36
CA PRO A 258 13.09 -17.58 -7.81
C PRO A 258 14.30 -17.89 -8.67
N ALA A 259 14.13 -18.08 -9.98
CA ALA A 259 15.21 -18.37 -10.91
C ALA A 259 16.20 -17.19 -11.00
N TRP A 260 15.69 -15.97 -11.04
CA TRP A 260 16.52 -14.76 -11.05
C TRP A 260 17.38 -14.65 -9.76
N ILE A 261 16.80 -14.94 -8.57
CA ILE A 261 17.53 -14.91 -7.30
C ILE A 261 18.64 -15.96 -7.30
N GLN A 262 18.34 -17.19 -7.74
CA GLN A 262 19.30 -18.29 -7.78
C GLN A 262 20.48 -17.96 -8.72
N ALA A 263 20.22 -17.40 -9.89
CA ALA A 263 21.26 -16.98 -10.82
C ALA A 263 22.20 -15.93 -10.20
N LYS A 264 21.64 -14.94 -9.48
CA LYS A 264 22.43 -13.89 -8.81
C LYS A 264 23.21 -14.35 -7.58
N THR A 265 22.85 -15.49 -7.01
CA THR A 265 23.57 -16.06 -5.85
C THR A 265 24.77 -16.91 -6.30
N GLN A 266 24.80 -17.33 -7.57
CA GLN A 266 25.87 -18.14 -8.15
C GLN A 266 26.99 -17.31 -8.84
N GLU A 267 26.74 -16.02 -9.08
CA GLU A 267 27.70 -15.02 -9.55
C GLU A 267 28.54 -14.46 -8.38
#